data_e7240c4042de5335711499250d1e95e6
#
_entry.id   e7240c4042de5335711499250d1e95e6
#
_cell.length_a   1.000
_cell.length_b   1.000
_cell.length_c   1.000
_cell.angle_alpha   90.00
_cell.angle_beta   90.00
_cell.angle_gamma   90.00
#
_symmetry.space_group_name_H-M   'P 1'
#
loop_
_entity.id
_entity.type
_entity.pdbx_description
1 polymer ?
#
loop_
_entity_poly.entity_id
_entity_poly.type
_entity_poly.pdbx_seq_one_letter_code
_entity_poly.pdbx_strand_id
1 'polypeptide(L)'
;MPVKRVSGVGWTLVAALLVVAVAVSPVVVAADGVEVRAVDHGGPGVVATENGRPYVASWQPSTVSVTVAGDGNDTEVCLQTDRDDGSTMLLGCEPLGSEGANATGERRVGFEFAAWPANATGERTVTAVVRPGDGGEPVAQASRGVTVLAPAGDADGDNLGNRDELDRGTDVLVADTDTDGVPDGAEVNRYETDPTSTDTDGDDLSDGVEINEQGSNPTETDTDGDGLDDGAEVTTHGTDPTTADTDGDGLDDGAEVNRYETNPTATDTDGDGLEDGPEVNVRETSPAAADTDGDGLEDGPEVNRYETNPTEADTDGDGLDDGREVNVIGTDPNRGDTDGDGRGDGAEVEAGTDPNAAPGAVVGSLELGGEGWLLVLAVAAIAVALLVVGVRVRDSDARARLSDVRARAADHVDGRGDGASADAVQTGGGGGAARAQSAANSSPADGSPAAEELLDDETRVLRLLDDNGGQLRQSKVVEGTEWSKSKVSRVLSRMADEGTVAKINLGRENLIARPESVPEHARSPFDES
;
A
#
# COMPACT_ATOMS: atom_id res chain seq x y z
N MET A 1 -18.44 -31.27 -32.92
CA MET A 1 -17.18 -31.93 -32.55
C MET A 1 -17.01 -31.77 -31.05
N PRO A 2 -16.90 -32.83 -30.26
CA PRO A 2 -16.97 -32.74 -28.81
C PRO A 2 -15.61 -32.44 -28.19
N VAL A 3 -15.62 -31.52 -27.23
CA VAL A 3 -14.48 -31.15 -26.39
C VAL A 3 -14.30 -32.25 -25.33
N LYS A 4 -13.15 -32.87 -25.30
CA LYS A 4 -12.73 -33.86 -24.27
C LYS A 4 -12.45 -33.14 -22.94
N ARG A 5 -13.18 -33.52 -21.90
CA ARG A 5 -12.80 -33.32 -20.49
C ARG A 5 -11.52 -34.07 -20.20
N VAL A 6 -10.52 -33.39 -19.65
CA VAL A 6 -9.39 -34.03 -18.97
C VAL A 6 -9.72 -34.03 -17.48
N SER A 7 -9.90 -35.24 -16.97
CA SER A 7 -10.16 -35.57 -15.57
C SER A 7 -8.94 -35.29 -14.70
N GLY A 8 -9.21 -34.89 -13.46
CA GLY A 8 -8.28 -34.51 -12.42
C GLY A 8 -7.18 -35.51 -12.12
N VAL A 9 -6.02 -34.97 -11.88
CA VAL A 9 -4.90 -35.69 -11.24
C VAL A 9 -4.88 -35.21 -9.79
N GLY A 10 -5.27 -36.11 -8.90
CA GLY A 10 -5.15 -35.89 -7.47
C GLY A 10 -3.68 -35.68 -7.09
N TRP A 11 -3.41 -34.62 -6.41
CA TRP A 11 -2.14 -34.40 -5.75
C TRP A 11 -2.12 -35.24 -4.48
N THR A 12 -1.51 -36.42 -4.57
CA THR A 12 -1.03 -37.14 -3.41
C THR A 12 0.27 -36.47 -2.98
N LEU A 13 0.24 -35.83 -1.83
CA LEU A 13 1.43 -35.39 -1.09
C LEU A 13 2.32 -36.63 -0.87
N VAL A 14 3.33 -36.81 -1.70
CA VAL A 14 4.47 -37.65 -1.42
C VAL A 14 5.40 -36.80 -0.56
N ALA A 15 5.34 -36.98 0.75
CA ALA A 15 6.38 -36.54 1.64
C ALA A 15 7.68 -37.25 1.24
N ALA A 16 8.49 -36.56 0.46
CA ALA A 16 9.84 -37.03 0.14
C ALA A 16 10.68 -36.92 1.40
N LEU A 17 10.90 -38.06 2.05
CA LEU A 17 11.84 -38.18 3.15
C LEU A 17 13.25 -37.90 2.59
N LEU A 18 13.68 -36.65 2.66
CA LEU A 18 15.04 -36.25 2.32
C LEU A 18 15.92 -36.64 3.51
N VAL A 19 16.44 -37.87 3.51
CA VAL A 19 17.47 -38.27 4.46
C VAL A 19 18.76 -37.58 4.02
N VAL A 20 19.02 -36.39 4.50
CA VAL A 20 20.35 -35.77 4.40
C VAL A 20 21.26 -36.46 5.42
N ALA A 21 22.07 -37.39 4.98
CA ALA A 21 23.12 -37.96 5.78
C ALA A 21 24.21 -36.88 6.01
N VAL A 22 24.10 -36.14 7.10
CA VAL A 22 25.16 -35.25 7.54
C VAL A 22 26.21 -36.08 8.29
N ALA A 23 27.44 -35.99 7.82
CA ALA A 23 28.58 -36.70 8.39
C ALA A 23 28.76 -36.30 9.87
N VAL A 24 28.38 -37.17 10.77
CA VAL A 24 28.74 -37.10 12.19
C VAL A 24 30.25 -37.33 12.26
N SER A 25 31.01 -36.35 12.78
CA SER A 25 32.42 -36.58 13.12
C SER A 25 32.45 -37.49 14.35
N PRO A 26 32.79 -38.79 14.23
CA PRO A 26 32.81 -39.65 15.41
C PRO A 26 34.06 -39.35 16.23
N VAL A 27 33.87 -39.10 17.52
CA VAL A 27 34.95 -39.39 18.48
C VAL A 27 34.90 -40.91 18.69
N VAL A 28 35.60 -41.63 17.82
CA VAL A 28 35.64 -43.09 17.89
C VAL A 28 36.64 -43.49 18.95
N VAL A 29 36.15 -44.00 20.06
CA VAL A 29 36.96 -44.92 20.91
C VAL A 29 36.56 -46.34 20.47
N ALA A 30 37.25 -46.87 19.48
CA ALA A 30 37.02 -48.24 19.03
C ALA A 30 37.86 -49.18 19.88
N ALA A 31 37.24 -49.90 20.82
CA ALA A 31 37.74 -51.14 21.37
C ALA A 31 36.94 -52.28 20.74
N ASP A 32 37.60 -53.36 20.30
CA ASP A 32 36.98 -54.60 19.80
C ASP A 32 36.17 -54.49 18.48
N GLY A 33 36.47 -53.54 17.57
CA GLY A 33 35.89 -53.50 16.24
C GLY A 33 34.42 -53.05 16.17
N VAL A 34 33.87 -52.52 17.25
CA VAL A 34 32.53 -51.93 17.32
C VAL A 34 32.62 -50.44 17.10
N GLU A 35 31.78 -49.88 16.20
CA GLU A 35 31.77 -48.46 15.84
C GLU A 35 30.33 -47.95 15.75
N VAL A 36 30.03 -46.79 16.35
CA VAL A 36 28.78 -46.08 16.11
C VAL A 36 28.92 -45.24 14.84
N ARG A 37 28.17 -45.57 13.80
CA ARG A 37 28.21 -44.93 12.47
C ARG A 37 27.32 -43.70 12.37
N ALA A 38 26.15 -43.75 12.98
CA ALA A 38 25.18 -42.65 12.93
C ALA A 38 24.29 -42.62 14.18
N VAL A 39 23.87 -41.41 14.51
CA VAL A 39 22.80 -41.12 15.47
C VAL A 39 21.83 -40.21 14.73
N ASP A 40 20.66 -40.75 14.32
CA ASP A 40 19.69 -40.02 13.52
C ASP A 40 18.40 -39.76 14.30
N HIS A 41 17.90 -38.55 14.22
CA HIS A 41 16.61 -38.19 14.77
C HIS A 41 15.53 -38.29 13.69
N GLY A 42 14.33 -38.73 14.05
CA GLY A 42 13.19 -38.91 13.15
C GLY A 42 11.85 -38.87 13.89
N GLY A 43 10.78 -39.11 13.15
CA GLY A 43 9.41 -39.07 13.65
C GLY A 43 8.78 -37.66 13.54
N PRO A 44 7.48 -37.56 13.87
CA PRO A 44 6.73 -36.28 13.73
C PRO A 44 7.23 -35.15 14.63
N GLY A 45 7.96 -35.50 15.70
CA GLY A 45 8.54 -34.50 16.60
C GLY A 45 9.77 -33.77 16.03
N VAL A 46 10.38 -34.26 14.92
CA VAL A 46 11.44 -33.50 14.22
C VAL A 46 10.76 -32.50 13.31
N VAL A 47 10.73 -31.25 13.70
CA VAL A 47 9.97 -30.17 13.03
C VAL A 47 10.81 -29.41 12.02
N ALA A 48 12.12 -29.32 12.24
CA ALA A 48 13.05 -28.68 11.32
C ALA A 48 14.46 -29.29 11.42
N THR A 49 15.31 -28.97 10.44
CA THR A 49 16.75 -29.32 10.50
C THR A 49 17.56 -28.18 9.89
N GLU A 50 18.36 -27.54 10.69
CA GLU A 50 19.23 -26.46 10.26
C GLU A 50 20.69 -26.83 10.46
N ASN A 51 21.54 -26.61 9.45
CA ASN A 51 22.98 -26.94 9.47
C ASN A 51 23.28 -28.38 9.94
N GLY A 52 22.36 -29.30 9.69
CA GLY A 52 22.46 -30.70 10.10
C GLY A 52 22.09 -31.00 11.54
N ARG A 53 21.67 -30.00 12.31
CA ARG A 53 21.13 -30.11 13.67
C ARG A 53 19.61 -30.21 13.59
N PRO A 54 18.99 -31.30 14.10
CA PRO A 54 17.55 -31.41 14.17
C PRO A 54 16.98 -30.54 15.28
N TYR A 55 15.81 -29.97 15.01
CA TYR A 55 14.94 -29.30 15.98
C TYR A 55 13.79 -30.23 16.32
N VAL A 56 13.61 -30.51 17.60
CA VAL A 56 12.68 -31.53 18.08
C VAL A 56 11.68 -30.90 19.05
N ALA A 57 10.39 -30.95 18.71
CA ALA A 57 9.31 -30.54 19.60
C ALA A 57 9.22 -31.49 20.81
N SER A 58 9.45 -30.96 22.01
CA SER A 58 9.51 -31.80 23.23
C SER A 58 8.19 -32.49 23.57
N TRP A 59 7.07 -32.02 23.07
CA TRP A 59 5.72 -32.54 23.32
C TRP A 59 5.20 -33.49 22.24
N GLN A 60 5.97 -33.70 21.17
CA GLN A 60 5.59 -34.62 20.09
C GLN A 60 6.41 -35.92 20.10
N PRO A 61 5.83 -37.02 19.58
CA PRO A 61 6.56 -38.28 19.47
C PRO A 61 7.75 -38.15 18.53
N SER A 62 8.89 -38.66 18.97
CA SER A 62 10.12 -38.66 18.17
C SER A 62 10.87 -39.97 18.31
N THR A 63 11.76 -40.22 17.38
CA THR A 63 12.60 -41.42 17.38
C THR A 63 14.06 -41.03 17.27
N VAL A 64 14.93 -41.80 17.92
CA VAL A 64 16.38 -41.73 17.69
C VAL A 64 16.83 -43.10 17.22
N SER A 65 17.46 -43.16 16.05
CA SER A 65 18.03 -44.38 15.46
C SER A 65 19.55 -44.34 15.58
N VAL A 66 20.13 -45.38 16.16
CA VAL A 66 21.58 -45.54 16.26
C VAL A 66 22.02 -46.67 15.34
N THR A 67 22.94 -46.36 14.42
CA THR A 67 23.53 -47.37 13.52
C THR A 67 24.90 -47.76 14.07
N VAL A 68 25.08 -49.04 14.35
CA VAL A 68 26.30 -49.65 14.89
C VAL A 68 26.88 -50.66 13.91
N ALA A 69 28.17 -50.56 13.63
CA ALA A 69 28.92 -51.51 12.85
C ALA A 69 29.80 -52.39 13.77
N GLY A 70 29.99 -53.67 13.43
CA GLY A 70 30.85 -54.61 14.15
C GLY A 70 30.08 -55.69 14.91
N ASP A 71 30.81 -56.63 15.52
CA ASP A 71 30.29 -57.84 16.18
C ASP A 71 30.00 -57.56 17.67
N GLY A 72 29.03 -56.75 17.95
CA GLY A 72 28.60 -56.39 19.31
C GLY A 72 27.72 -57.48 19.96
N ASN A 73 28.20 -58.69 20.15
CA ASN A 73 27.50 -59.74 20.89
C ASN A 73 27.48 -59.37 22.38
N ASP A 74 26.31 -59.53 23.01
CA ASP A 74 26.07 -59.21 24.43
C ASP A 74 26.35 -57.72 24.78
N THR A 75 26.13 -56.80 23.86
CA THR A 75 26.21 -55.35 24.09
C THR A 75 24.85 -54.68 24.06
N GLU A 76 24.73 -53.57 24.73
CA GLU A 76 23.57 -52.67 24.69
C GLU A 76 23.98 -51.28 24.15
N VAL A 77 23.04 -50.61 23.51
CA VAL A 77 23.17 -49.21 23.13
C VAL A 77 22.37 -48.37 24.14
N CYS A 78 23.03 -47.45 24.81
CA CYS A 78 22.38 -46.51 25.71
C CYS A 78 22.41 -45.11 25.14
N LEU A 79 21.29 -44.43 25.12
CA LEU A 79 21.20 -43.01 24.82
C LEU A 79 21.25 -42.18 26.08
N GLN A 80 22.02 -41.13 26.06
CA GLN A 80 22.09 -40.13 27.12
C GLN A 80 22.16 -38.72 26.55
N THR A 81 21.69 -37.73 27.30
CA THR A 81 21.80 -36.34 26.92
C THR A 81 22.39 -35.52 28.09
N ASP A 82 23.01 -34.39 27.74
CA ASP A 82 23.51 -33.45 28.72
C ASP A 82 22.36 -32.66 29.39
N ARG A 83 22.63 -32.11 30.55
CA ARG A 83 21.77 -31.17 31.27
C ARG A 83 22.46 -29.83 31.46
N ASP A 84 21.69 -28.82 31.84
CA ASP A 84 22.21 -27.47 32.07
C ASP A 84 23.26 -27.39 33.19
N ASP A 85 23.23 -28.34 34.13
CA ASP A 85 24.22 -28.45 35.23
C ASP A 85 25.50 -29.21 34.84
N GLY A 86 25.64 -29.59 33.57
CA GLY A 86 26.76 -30.37 33.03
C GLY A 86 26.71 -31.86 33.37
N SER A 87 25.68 -32.34 34.06
CA SER A 87 25.46 -33.78 34.26
C SER A 87 24.83 -34.43 33.02
N THR A 88 24.91 -35.74 32.92
CA THR A 88 24.24 -36.51 31.89
C THR A 88 22.97 -37.17 32.42
N MET A 89 21.96 -37.28 31.56
CA MET A 89 20.71 -37.96 31.84
C MET A 89 20.59 -39.17 30.89
N LEU A 90 20.33 -40.35 31.43
CA LEU A 90 20.03 -41.53 30.63
C LEU A 90 18.63 -41.42 30.05
N LEU A 91 18.51 -41.53 28.75
CA LEU A 91 17.24 -41.54 28.00
C LEU A 91 16.67 -42.96 27.86
N GLY A 92 17.51 -43.95 27.68
CA GLY A 92 17.12 -45.35 27.58
C GLY A 92 18.29 -46.24 27.15
N CYS A 93 18.16 -47.55 27.35
CA CYS A 93 19.09 -48.55 26.80
C CYS A 93 18.31 -49.64 26.09
N GLU A 94 18.82 -50.08 24.97
CA GLU A 94 18.27 -51.18 24.16
C GLU A 94 19.36 -52.17 23.80
N PRO A 95 19.10 -53.49 23.85
CA PRO A 95 20.09 -54.51 23.49
C PRO A 95 20.43 -54.41 21.98
N LEU A 96 21.71 -54.50 21.65
CA LEU A 96 22.15 -54.66 20.28
C LEU A 96 21.91 -56.09 19.84
N GLY A 97 20.70 -56.38 19.31
CA GLY A 97 20.28 -57.75 18.95
C GLY A 97 21.24 -58.42 17.98
N SER A 98 21.37 -59.76 18.11
CA SER A 98 22.15 -60.57 17.19
C SER A 98 21.49 -60.74 15.79
N GLU A 99 20.21 -60.36 15.66
CA GLU A 99 19.44 -60.47 14.42
C GLU A 99 19.29 -59.07 13.77
N GLY A 100 19.38 -59.01 12.42
CA GLY A 100 19.06 -57.82 11.64
C GLY A 100 20.24 -56.99 11.14
N ALA A 101 21.47 -57.55 11.12
CA ALA A 101 22.57 -56.91 10.40
C ALA A 101 22.24 -56.80 8.90
N ASN A 102 22.43 -55.60 8.32
CA ASN A 102 22.32 -55.42 6.86
C ASN A 102 23.49 -56.08 6.12
N ALA A 103 23.51 -56.01 4.79
CA ALA A 103 24.56 -56.60 3.95
C ALA A 103 25.97 -56.03 4.24
N THR A 104 26.09 -54.92 4.94
CA THR A 104 27.34 -54.26 5.34
C THR A 104 27.77 -54.59 6.77
N GLY A 105 27.02 -55.45 7.48
CA GLY A 105 27.30 -55.81 8.88
C GLY A 105 26.86 -54.73 9.89
N GLU A 106 26.04 -53.79 9.48
CA GLU A 106 25.51 -52.71 10.36
C GLU A 106 24.18 -53.14 10.96
N ARG A 107 23.97 -52.75 12.21
CA ARG A 107 22.72 -52.95 12.96
C ARG A 107 22.14 -51.60 13.34
N ARG A 108 20.81 -51.50 13.37
CA ARG A 108 20.11 -50.29 13.77
C ARG A 108 19.30 -50.55 15.03
N VAL A 109 19.47 -49.70 16.02
CA VAL A 109 18.70 -49.72 17.25
C VAL A 109 17.85 -48.43 17.29
N GLY A 110 16.54 -48.59 17.51
CA GLY A 110 15.59 -47.48 17.57
C GLY A 110 15.14 -47.21 19.00
N PHE A 111 15.07 -45.95 19.36
CA PHE A 111 14.50 -45.46 20.61
C PHE A 111 13.29 -44.63 20.27
N GLU A 112 12.15 -44.93 20.89
CA GLU A 112 10.90 -44.19 20.69
C GLU A 112 10.59 -43.38 21.92
N PHE A 113 10.31 -42.11 21.73
CA PHE A 113 9.94 -41.17 22.77
C PHE A 113 8.54 -40.64 22.47
N ALA A 114 7.59 -40.84 23.40
CA ALA A 114 6.27 -40.21 23.29
C ALA A 114 6.35 -38.69 23.50
N ALA A 115 7.33 -38.24 24.28
CA ALA A 115 7.71 -36.86 24.52
C ALA A 115 9.14 -36.83 25.06
N TRP A 116 9.87 -35.76 24.82
CA TRP A 116 11.18 -35.55 25.44
C TRP A 116 11.01 -35.19 26.93
N PRO A 117 12.01 -35.55 27.77
CA PRO A 117 11.96 -35.15 29.16
C PRO A 117 11.89 -33.61 29.32
N ALA A 118 11.01 -33.13 30.21
CA ALA A 118 10.75 -31.71 30.40
C ALA A 118 11.98 -30.85 30.78
N ASN A 119 13.03 -31.49 31.32
CA ASN A 119 14.30 -30.85 31.71
C ASN A 119 15.40 -30.99 30.63
N ALA A 120 15.06 -31.37 29.43
CA ALA A 120 15.97 -31.54 28.31
C ALA A 120 15.66 -30.59 27.14
N THR A 121 15.03 -29.44 27.40
CA THR A 121 14.78 -28.40 26.38
C THR A 121 16.02 -27.54 26.13
N GLY A 122 16.07 -26.86 24.98
CA GLY A 122 17.22 -26.06 24.51
C GLY A 122 18.24 -26.89 23.72
N GLU A 123 19.42 -26.34 23.53
CA GLU A 123 20.51 -27.04 22.84
C GLU A 123 21.02 -28.20 23.68
N ARG A 124 21.04 -29.38 23.10
CA ARG A 124 21.46 -30.63 23.77
C ARG A 124 22.38 -31.43 22.87
N THR A 125 23.18 -32.32 23.53
CA THR A 125 23.99 -33.30 22.84
C THR A 125 23.45 -34.70 23.19
N VAL A 126 22.95 -35.42 22.21
CA VAL A 126 22.56 -36.80 22.36
C VAL A 126 23.78 -37.69 22.07
N THR A 127 24.16 -38.47 23.05
CA THR A 127 25.29 -39.42 22.95
C THR A 127 24.77 -40.86 22.96
N ALA A 128 25.07 -41.58 21.93
CA ALA A 128 24.89 -43.03 21.88
C ALA A 128 26.17 -43.70 22.42
N VAL A 129 26.02 -44.53 23.42
CA VAL A 129 27.11 -45.28 24.04
C VAL A 129 26.84 -46.78 23.92
N VAL A 130 27.76 -47.47 23.28
CA VAL A 130 27.74 -48.96 23.24
C VAL A 130 28.58 -49.50 24.38
N ARG A 131 27.99 -50.38 25.16
CA ARG A 131 28.66 -50.99 26.31
C ARG A 131 28.29 -52.47 26.46
N PRO A 132 29.09 -53.27 27.15
CA PRO A 132 28.71 -54.64 27.50
C PRO A 132 27.40 -54.67 28.32
N GLY A 133 26.53 -55.67 28.10
CA GLY A 133 25.24 -55.81 28.77
C GLY A 133 25.33 -56.01 30.30
N ASP A 134 26.51 -56.29 30.83
CA ASP A 134 26.80 -56.33 32.26
C ASP A 134 27.15 -54.97 32.90
N GLY A 135 27.11 -53.88 32.10
CA GLY A 135 27.36 -52.52 32.56
C GLY A 135 28.83 -52.13 32.61
N GLY A 136 29.70 -52.78 31.82
CA GLY A 136 31.12 -52.47 31.70
C GLY A 136 31.43 -51.10 31.08
N GLU A 137 32.73 -50.79 30.94
CA GLU A 137 33.19 -49.57 30.27
C GLU A 137 32.71 -49.48 28.84
N PRO A 138 32.39 -48.25 28.31
CA PRO A 138 31.99 -48.05 26.95
C PRO A 138 33.00 -48.58 25.93
N VAL A 139 32.55 -49.35 24.91
CA VAL A 139 33.37 -49.86 23.81
C VAL A 139 33.33 -48.96 22.58
N ALA A 140 32.25 -48.19 22.41
CA ALA A 140 32.10 -47.18 21.34
C ALA A 140 31.11 -46.08 21.77
N GLN A 141 31.28 -44.87 21.26
CA GLN A 141 30.32 -43.77 21.45
C GLN A 141 30.34 -42.80 20.27
N ALA A 142 29.20 -42.16 20.02
CA ALA A 142 29.10 -41.04 19.11
C ALA A 142 28.05 -40.07 19.62
N SER A 143 28.23 -38.78 19.29
CA SER A 143 27.35 -37.72 19.76
C SER A 143 26.81 -36.89 18.60
N ARG A 144 25.58 -36.42 18.74
CA ARG A 144 24.95 -35.49 17.81
C ARG A 144 24.23 -34.38 18.57
N GLY A 145 24.44 -33.11 18.12
CA GLY A 145 23.70 -31.98 18.63
C GLY A 145 22.24 -32.04 18.19
N VAL A 146 21.33 -31.64 19.06
CA VAL A 146 19.90 -31.49 18.81
C VAL A 146 19.43 -30.22 19.54
N THR A 147 18.46 -29.54 18.99
CA THR A 147 17.75 -28.45 19.69
C THR A 147 16.36 -28.96 20.07
N VAL A 148 16.06 -29.01 21.35
CA VAL A 148 14.78 -29.48 21.88
C VAL A 148 13.91 -28.27 22.20
N LEU A 149 12.87 -28.05 21.42
CA LEU A 149 11.96 -26.93 21.56
C LEU A 149 11.02 -27.13 22.75
N ALA A 150 10.82 -26.07 23.54
CA ALA A 150 9.78 -26.01 24.57
C ALA A 150 8.46 -25.57 23.93
N PRO A 151 7.28 -26.07 24.41
CA PRO A 151 5.98 -25.69 23.82
C PRO A 151 5.69 -24.18 23.81
N ALA A 152 6.08 -23.50 24.89
CA ALA A 152 5.90 -22.05 25.05
C ALA A 152 7.21 -21.28 24.78
N GLY A 153 8.21 -21.93 24.17
CA GLY A 153 9.39 -21.25 23.66
C GLY A 153 9.02 -20.56 22.35
N ASP A 154 9.85 -19.65 21.92
CA ASP A 154 9.76 -18.86 20.72
C ASP A 154 11.15 -18.95 20.06
N ALA A 155 11.26 -19.70 18.96
CA ALA A 155 12.55 -20.08 18.42
C ALA A 155 13.12 -19.05 17.44
N ASP A 156 12.27 -18.32 16.74
CA ASP A 156 12.62 -17.29 15.76
C ASP A 156 12.43 -15.86 16.29
N GLY A 157 11.69 -15.70 17.42
CA GLY A 157 11.60 -14.43 18.13
C GLY A 157 10.46 -13.52 17.65
N ASP A 158 9.42 -14.08 17.07
CA ASP A 158 8.28 -13.34 16.51
C ASP A 158 7.12 -13.11 17.49
N ASN A 159 7.22 -13.64 18.72
CA ASN A 159 6.21 -13.66 19.79
C ASN A 159 5.05 -14.65 19.59
N LEU A 160 5.20 -15.65 18.72
CA LEU A 160 4.35 -16.83 18.67
C LEU A 160 5.08 -18.00 19.36
N GLY A 161 4.39 -18.87 20.04
CA GLY A 161 5.02 -19.99 20.72
C GLY A 161 5.17 -21.19 19.79
N ASN A 162 6.30 -21.92 19.87
CA ASN A 162 6.61 -23.06 19.01
C ASN A 162 5.47 -24.11 18.87
N ARG A 163 4.62 -24.25 19.87
CA ARG A 163 3.45 -25.14 19.77
C ARG A 163 2.35 -24.52 18.93
N ASP A 164 2.09 -23.22 19.16
CA ASP A 164 1.02 -22.50 18.46
C ASP A 164 1.37 -22.36 16.98
N GLU A 165 2.67 -22.22 16.66
CA GLU A 165 3.19 -22.27 15.29
C GLU A 165 2.90 -23.61 14.60
N LEU A 166 3.34 -24.72 15.23
CA LEU A 166 3.07 -26.06 14.66
C LEU A 166 1.58 -26.38 14.54
N ASP A 167 0.75 -25.91 15.48
CA ASP A 167 -0.69 -26.13 15.44
C ASP A 167 -1.37 -25.29 14.32
N ARG A 168 -0.75 -24.19 13.90
CA ARG A 168 -1.19 -23.31 12.80
C ARG A 168 -0.57 -23.68 11.45
N GLY A 169 0.60 -24.29 11.46
CA GLY A 169 1.33 -24.71 10.26
C GLY A 169 2.40 -23.74 9.81
N THR A 170 2.77 -22.79 10.66
CA THR A 170 3.90 -21.88 10.43
C THR A 170 5.24 -22.56 10.70
N ASP A 171 6.34 -21.96 10.23
CA ASP A 171 7.70 -22.49 10.37
C ASP A 171 8.36 -21.94 11.65
N VAL A 172 8.53 -22.77 12.66
CA VAL A 172 9.11 -22.45 13.98
C VAL A 172 10.51 -21.80 13.97
N LEU A 173 11.12 -21.62 12.83
CA LEU A 173 12.45 -21.01 12.66
C LEU A 173 12.41 -19.80 11.74
N VAL A 174 11.25 -19.39 11.26
CA VAL A 174 11.05 -18.30 10.32
C VAL A 174 9.94 -17.40 10.84
N ALA A 175 10.30 -16.27 11.34
CA ALA A 175 9.41 -15.31 12.00
C ALA A 175 8.29 -14.71 11.12
N ASP A 176 8.33 -14.97 9.83
CA ASP A 176 7.41 -14.51 8.79
C ASP A 176 7.34 -15.65 7.77
N THR A 177 6.34 -16.53 7.93
CA THR A 177 6.26 -17.80 7.21
C THR A 177 5.93 -17.62 5.73
N ASP A 178 5.01 -16.75 5.39
CA ASP A 178 4.56 -16.51 4.01
C ASP A 178 5.33 -15.37 3.31
N THR A 179 6.12 -14.61 4.07
CA THR A 179 7.03 -13.56 3.59
C THR A 179 6.34 -12.31 3.03
N ASP A 180 5.22 -11.95 3.61
CA ASP A 180 4.50 -10.74 3.26
C ASP A 180 5.02 -9.47 3.96
N GLY A 181 5.83 -9.65 5.02
CA GLY A 181 6.44 -8.58 5.81
C GLY A 181 5.80 -8.35 7.16
N VAL A 182 4.82 -9.18 7.55
CA VAL A 182 4.23 -9.23 8.90
C VAL A 182 4.71 -10.51 9.61
N PRO A 183 5.26 -10.43 10.80
CA PRO A 183 5.63 -11.63 11.55
C PRO A 183 4.42 -12.45 11.99
N ASP A 184 4.50 -13.80 11.93
CA ASP A 184 3.41 -14.74 12.27
C ASP A 184 2.77 -14.42 13.64
N GLY A 185 3.60 -14.07 14.62
CA GLY A 185 3.12 -13.68 15.94
C GLY A 185 2.35 -12.36 15.97
N ALA A 186 2.65 -11.42 15.08
CA ALA A 186 1.90 -10.18 14.94
C ALA A 186 0.56 -10.42 14.25
N GLU A 187 0.53 -11.24 13.24
CA GLU A 187 -0.66 -11.66 12.52
C GLU A 187 -1.67 -12.30 13.46
N VAL A 188 -1.23 -13.33 14.19
CA VAL A 188 -2.10 -14.06 15.12
C VAL A 188 -2.61 -13.21 16.27
N ASN A 189 -1.74 -12.36 16.84
CA ASN A 189 -2.04 -11.68 18.11
C ASN A 189 -2.59 -10.27 17.97
N ARG A 190 -2.42 -9.65 16.79
CA ARG A 190 -2.78 -8.24 16.58
C ARG A 190 -3.68 -8.00 15.41
N TYR A 191 -3.40 -8.64 14.27
CA TYR A 191 -4.08 -8.33 13.01
C TYR A 191 -5.19 -9.32 12.68
N GLU A 192 -5.15 -10.52 13.27
CA GLU A 192 -6.11 -11.62 13.04
C GLU A 192 -6.05 -12.16 11.60
N THR A 193 -4.88 -12.01 10.95
CA THR A 193 -4.60 -12.54 9.61
C THR A 193 -4.12 -14.00 9.65
N ASP A 194 -4.02 -14.65 8.49
CA ASP A 194 -3.54 -16.04 8.34
C ASP A 194 -2.03 -16.05 8.03
N PRO A 195 -1.15 -16.42 8.99
CA PRO A 195 0.31 -16.35 8.83
C PRO A 195 0.89 -17.34 7.78
N THR A 196 0.05 -17.97 7.01
CA THR A 196 0.43 -18.86 5.89
C THR A 196 -0.10 -18.36 4.55
N SER A 197 -0.76 -17.20 4.53
CA SER A 197 -1.34 -16.60 3.33
C SER A 197 -0.95 -15.15 3.22
N THR A 198 -0.14 -14.78 2.27
CA THR A 198 0.31 -13.41 2.00
C THR A 198 -0.81 -12.39 1.79
N ASP A 199 -2.04 -12.84 1.63
CA ASP A 199 -3.26 -12.09 1.35
C ASP A 199 -4.41 -12.87 2.02
N THR A 200 -4.89 -12.34 3.14
CA THR A 200 -5.84 -13.07 3.99
C THR A 200 -7.27 -13.01 3.48
N ASP A 201 -7.72 -11.86 2.99
CA ASP A 201 -9.11 -11.67 2.52
C ASP A 201 -9.29 -11.88 1.02
N GLY A 202 -8.19 -11.88 0.25
CA GLY A 202 -8.17 -12.31 -1.15
C GLY A 202 -8.51 -11.21 -2.14
N ASP A 203 -8.20 -9.98 -1.85
CA ASP A 203 -8.48 -8.80 -2.68
C ASP A 203 -7.34 -8.44 -3.66
N ASP A 204 -6.28 -9.26 -3.69
CA ASP A 204 -5.04 -9.07 -4.46
C ASP A 204 -4.06 -8.00 -3.87
N LEU A 205 -4.25 -7.55 -2.63
CA LEU A 205 -3.30 -6.78 -1.84
C LEU A 205 -2.73 -7.68 -0.73
N SER A 206 -1.49 -7.53 -0.36
CA SER A 206 -0.93 -8.37 0.71
C SER A 206 -1.13 -7.71 2.07
N ASP A 207 -1.36 -8.54 3.12
CA ASP A 207 -1.57 -8.09 4.49
C ASP A 207 -0.45 -7.12 4.93
N GLY A 208 0.80 -7.42 4.53
CA GLY A 208 1.94 -6.58 4.83
C GLY A 208 1.92 -5.21 4.15
N VAL A 209 1.41 -5.11 2.94
CA VAL A 209 1.22 -3.82 2.24
C VAL A 209 0.10 -3.02 2.89
N GLU A 210 -1.00 -3.66 3.19
CA GLU A 210 -2.14 -3.04 3.86
C GLU A 210 -1.76 -2.44 5.21
N ILE A 211 -1.13 -3.25 6.07
CA ILE A 211 -0.75 -2.84 7.42
C ILE A 211 0.32 -1.75 7.43
N ASN A 212 1.34 -1.87 6.57
CA ASN A 212 2.54 -1.04 6.67
C ASN A 212 2.53 0.17 5.72
N GLU A 213 1.79 0.11 4.61
CA GLU A 213 1.83 1.12 3.56
C GLU A 213 0.50 1.84 3.38
N GLN A 214 -0.61 1.11 3.33
CA GLN A 214 -1.93 1.66 3.01
C GLN A 214 -2.73 2.03 4.26
N GLY A 215 -2.66 1.21 5.30
CA GLY A 215 -3.43 1.38 6.53
C GLY A 215 -4.85 0.83 6.41
N SER A 216 -5.10 0.02 5.40
CA SER A 216 -6.34 -0.73 5.21
C SER A 216 -6.45 -1.93 6.16
N ASN A 217 -7.56 -2.63 6.13
CA ASN A 217 -7.84 -3.76 7.02
C ASN A 217 -7.63 -5.10 6.29
N PRO A 218 -6.58 -5.87 6.58
CA PRO A 218 -6.19 -7.07 5.83
C PRO A 218 -7.16 -8.27 6.02
N THR A 219 -8.34 -8.04 6.58
CA THR A 219 -9.39 -9.04 6.76
C THR A 219 -10.73 -8.63 6.15
N GLU A 220 -10.76 -7.48 5.47
CA GLU A 220 -11.95 -6.93 4.79
C GLU A 220 -11.54 -6.43 3.42
N THR A 221 -11.94 -7.09 2.36
CA THR A 221 -11.61 -6.79 0.94
C THR A 221 -11.93 -5.37 0.47
N ASP A 222 -12.73 -4.62 1.23
CA ASP A 222 -13.22 -3.26 0.96
C ASP A 222 -13.30 -2.56 2.32
N THR A 223 -12.21 -1.86 2.67
CA THR A 223 -12.02 -1.30 4.01
C THR A 223 -12.96 -0.15 4.33
N ASP A 224 -13.25 0.73 3.38
CA ASP A 224 -14.10 1.93 3.59
C ASP A 224 -15.55 1.73 3.14
N GLY A 225 -15.83 0.66 2.39
CA GLY A 225 -17.19 0.22 2.06
C GLY A 225 -17.80 0.95 0.87
N ASP A 226 -17.01 1.45 -0.05
CA ASP A 226 -17.48 2.22 -1.20
C ASP A 226 -17.85 1.35 -2.42
N GLY A 227 -17.41 0.07 -2.42
CA GLY A 227 -17.70 -0.94 -3.45
C GLY A 227 -16.56 -1.16 -4.44
N LEU A 228 -15.34 -0.69 -4.14
CA LEU A 228 -14.08 -1.16 -4.70
C LEU A 228 -13.36 -2.03 -3.69
N ASP A 229 -12.62 -3.02 -4.14
CA ASP A 229 -11.74 -3.80 -3.29
C ASP A 229 -10.41 -3.03 -3.09
N ASP A 230 -9.83 -3.03 -1.88
CA ASP A 230 -8.60 -2.28 -1.53
C ASP A 230 -7.47 -2.52 -2.53
N GLY A 231 -7.29 -3.78 -2.97
CA GLY A 231 -6.31 -4.13 -3.98
C GLY A 231 -6.57 -3.51 -5.35
N ALA A 232 -7.84 -3.37 -5.76
CA ALA A 232 -8.21 -2.69 -7.00
C ALA A 232 -7.95 -1.18 -6.91
N GLU A 233 -8.22 -0.57 -5.77
CA GLU A 233 -7.96 0.83 -5.50
C GLU A 233 -6.48 1.17 -5.65
N VAL A 234 -5.62 0.46 -4.93
CA VAL A 234 -4.17 0.71 -4.92
C VAL A 234 -3.52 0.41 -6.27
N THR A 235 -3.89 -0.73 -6.91
CA THR A 235 -3.16 -1.22 -8.09
C THR A 235 -3.72 -0.71 -9.41
N THR A 236 -5.01 -0.40 -9.49
CA THR A 236 -5.70 -0.08 -10.75
C THR A 236 -6.17 1.37 -10.81
N HIS A 237 -6.77 1.88 -9.75
CA HIS A 237 -7.44 3.17 -9.76
C HIS A 237 -6.56 4.28 -9.15
N GLY A 238 -5.67 3.94 -8.21
CA GLY A 238 -4.78 4.88 -7.53
C GLY A 238 -5.51 5.70 -6.48
N THR A 239 -6.59 5.15 -5.93
CA THR A 239 -7.38 5.70 -4.83
C THR A 239 -6.84 5.28 -3.46
N ASP A 240 -7.36 5.85 -2.38
CA ASP A 240 -6.96 5.56 -0.98
C ASP A 240 -7.97 4.58 -0.38
N PRO A 241 -7.61 3.30 -0.13
CA PRO A 241 -8.54 2.26 0.33
C PRO A 241 -9.12 2.49 1.73
N THR A 242 -8.86 3.61 2.32
CA THR A 242 -9.43 4.03 3.61
C THR A 242 -10.34 5.25 3.48
N THR A 243 -10.63 5.70 2.25
CA THR A 243 -11.33 6.96 1.98
C THR A 243 -12.28 6.80 0.80
N ALA A 244 -13.53 6.51 1.05
CA ALA A 244 -14.56 6.21 0.06
C ALA A 244 -14.80 7.26 -1.05
N ASP A 245 -14.22 8.44 -0.95
CA ASP A 245 -14.29 9.57 -1.89
C ASP A 245 -12.90 10.22 -1.87
N THR A 246 -12.03 9.74 -2.76
CA THR A 246 -10.59 10.08 -2.75
C THR A 246 -10.33 11.54 -3.13
N ASP A 247 -11.04 12.09 -4.11
CA ASP A 247 -10.83 13.45 -4.59
C ASP A 247 -11.76 14.49 -3.93
N GLY A 248 -12.81 14.04 -3.23
CA GLY A 248 -13.64 14.88 -2.36
C GLY A 248 -14.75 15.62 -3.09
N ASP A 249 -15.19 15.15 -4.24
CA ASP A 249 -16.22 15.81 -5.05
C ASP A 249 -17.66 15.45 -4.65
N GLY A 250 -17.83 14.40 -3.84
CA GLY A 250 -19.12 13.94 -3.31
C GLY A 250 -19.72 12.73 -4.04
N LEU A 251 -18.94 12.03 -4.86
CA LEU A 251 -19.17 10.66 -5.31
C LEU A 251 -18.20 9.73 -4.58
N ASP A 252 -18.63 8.51 -4.30
CA ASP A 252 -17.76 7.47 -3.79
C ASP A 252 -16.98 6.86 -4.96
N ASP A 253 -15.68 6.54 -4.79
CA ASP A 253 -14.77 6.02 -5.82
C ASP A 253 -15.37 4.80 -6.53
N GLY A 254 -15.98 3.87 -5.77
CA GLY A 254 -16.68 2.73 -6.32
C GLY A 254 -17.91 3.08 -7.17
N ALA A 255 -18.61 4.15 -6.86
CA ALA A 255 -19.71 4.63 -7.70
C ALA A 255 -19.20 5.23 -9.00
N GLU A 256 -18.10 5.96 -8.95
CA GLU A 256 -17.44 6.54 -10.11
C GLU A 256 -16.99 5.48 -11.11
N VAL A 257 -16.23 4.49 -10.62
CA VAL A 257 -15.71 3.41 -11.47
C VAL A 257 -16.81 2.52 -12.02
N ASN A 258 -17.76 2.09 -11.17
CA ASN A 258 -18.71 1.04 -11.53
C ASN A 258 -20.00 1.55 -12.18
N ARG A 259 -20.35 2.81 -12.01
CA ARG A 259 -21.64 3.35 -12.45
C ARG A 259 -21.55 4.54 -13.37
N TYR A 260 -20.66 5.48 -13.08
CA TYR A 260 -20.60 6.74 -13.81
C TYR A 260 -19.49 6.78 -14.86
N GLU A 261 -18.53 5.85 -14.78
CA GLU A 261 -17.36 5.77 -15.66
C GLU A 261 -16.50 7.05 -15.61
N THR A 262 -16.44 7.66 -14.41
CA THR A 262 -15.62 8.83 -14.11
C THR A 262 -14.27 8.44 -13.51
N ASN A 263 -13.42 9.41 -13.26
CA ASN A 263 -12.07 9.20 -12.71
C ASN A 263 -12.03 9.55 -11.22
N PRO A 264 -11.94 8.58 -10.30
CA PRO A 264 -12.04 8.79 -8.85
C PRO A 264 -10.88 9.58 -8.21
N THR A 265 -10.00 10.12 -9.02
CA THR A 265 -8.90 10.98 -8.58
C THR A 265 -8.96 12.38 -9.21
N ALA A 266 -10.06 12.72 -9.88
CA ALA A 266 -10.21 14.00 -10.56
C ALA A 266 -11.63 14.53 -10.41
N THR A 267 -11.83 15.47 -9.52
CA THR A 267 -13.14 16.09 -9.17
C THR A 267 -14.01 16.59 -10.33
N ASP A 268 -13.49 16.66 -11.54
CA ASP A 268 -14.12 17.12 -12.79
C ASP A 268 -13.53 16.29 -13.93
N THR A 269 -14.22 15.19 -14.26
CA THR A 269 -13.69 14.18 -15.20
C THR A 269 -13.65 14.66 -16.64
N ASP A 270 -14.66 15.38 -17.12
CA ASP A 270 -14.76 15.82 -18.51
C ASP A 270 -14.22 17.25 -18.74
N GLY A 271 -13.96 17.98 -17.66
CA GLY A 271 -13.24 19.25 -17.69
C GLY A 271 -14.09 20.46 -18.07
N ASP A 272 -15.40 20.41 -17.89
CA ASP A 272 -16.32 21.47 -18.26
C ASP A 272 -16.45 22.56 -17.19
N GLY A 273 -15.97 22.28 -15.95
CA GLY A 273 -15.98 23.20 -14.81
C GLY A 273 -17.11 22.98 -13.81
N LEU A 274 -17.82 21.84 -13.89
CA LEU A 274 -18.63 21.27 -12.82
C LEU A 274 -17.84 20.11 -12.19
N GLU A 275 -18.11 19.83 -10.94
CA GLU A 275 -17.56 18.66 -10.25
C GLU A 275 -18.52 17.47 -10.48
N ASP A 276 -18.00 16.24 -10.65
CA ASP A 276 -18.77 15.06 -11.00
C ASP A 276 -19.91 14.79 -10.00
N GLY A 277 -19.64 14.92 -8.69
CA GLY A 277 -20.63 14.77 -7.64
C GLY A 277 -21.82 15.74 -7.73
N PRO A 278 -21.61 17.06 -7.83
CA PRO A 278 -22.64 18.05 -8.15
C PRO A 278 -23.43 17.77 -9.43
N GLU A 279 -22.82 17.26 -10.47
CA GLU A 279 -23.49 16.90 -11.72
C GLU A 279 -24.52 15.80 -11.50
N VAL A 280 -24.07 14.69 -10.90
CA VAL A 280 -24.94 13.55 -10.61
C VAL A 280 -26.03 13.86 -9.59
N ASN A 281 -25.67 14.52 -8.48
CA ASN A 281 -26.54 14.64 -7.34
C ASN A 281 -27.46 15.85 -7.36
N VAL A 282 -27.11 16.90 -8.15
CA VAL A 282 -27.79 18.19 -8.12
C VAL A 282 -28.28 18.64 -9.49
N ARG A 283 -27.48 18.40 -10.54
CA ARG A 283 -27.73 18.93 -11.88
C ARG A 283 -28.43 17.95 -12.79
N GLU A 284 -28.29 16.65 -12.53
CA GLU A 284 -28.77 15.56 -13.38
C GLU A 284 -28.09 15.57 -14.77
N THR A 285 -26.84 16.13 -14.84
CA THR A 285 -25.97 16.11 -16.00
C THR A 285 -25.09 14.85 -16.02
N SER A 286 -24.35 14.65 -17.09
CA SER A 286 -23.47 13.49 -17.28
C SER A 286 -22.02 13.84 -16.97
N PRO A 287 -21.42 13.38 -15.85
CA PRO A 287 -20.07 13.78 -15.42
C PRO A 287 -18.94 13.28 -16.35
N ALA A 288 -19.26 12.53 -17.39
CA ALA A 288 -18.32 12.05 -18.40
C ALA A 288 -18.57 12.70 -19.78
N ALA A 289 -19.42 13.73 -19.88
CA ALA A 289 -19.76 14.37 -21.13
C ALA A 289 -20.02 15.87 -20.93
N ALA A 290 -19.04 16.69 -21.18
CA ALA A 290 -19.01 18.13 -20.99
C ALA A 290 -20.17 18.95 -21.61
N ASP A 291 -21.05 18.33 -22.39
CA ASP A 291 -22.22 18.90 -23.08
C ASP A 291 -23.29 17.79 -23.06
N THR A 292 -24.13 17.79 -22.02
CA THR A 292 -25.07 16.69 -21.74
C THR A 292 -26.17 16.59 -22.78
N ASP A 293 -26.73 17.72 -23.24
CA ASP A 293 -27.84 17.74 -24.19
C ASP A 293 -27.40 17.87 -25.64
N GLY A 294 -26.13 18.18 -25.89
CA GLY A 294 -25.51 18.16 -27.22
C GLY A 294 -25.77 19.39 -28.09
N ASP A 295 -26.07 20.51 -27.45
CA ASP A 295 -26.41 21.76 -28.17
C ASP A 295 -25.18 22.59 -28.61
N GLY A 296 -23.99 22.25 -28.07
CA GLY A 296 -22.72 22.91 -28.35
C GLY A 296 -22.33 24.00 -27.34
N LEU A 297 -22.98 24.04 -26.19
CA LEU A 297 -22.59 24.74 -25.00
C LEU A 297 -22.21 23.69 -23.93
N GLU A 298 -21.16 23.90 -23.20
CA GLU A 298 -20.73 23.00 -22.13
C GLU A 298 -21.56 23.25 -20.87
N ASP A 299 -21.90 22.19 -20.10
CA ASP A 299 -22.76 22.24 -18.92
C ASP A 299 -22.25 23.26 -17.87
N GLY A 300 -20.94 23.30 -17.62
CA GLY A 300 -20.32 24.26 -16.72
C GLY A 300 -20.53 25.71 -17.09
N PRO A 301 -20.25 26.17 -18.32
CA PRO A 301 -20.67 27.46 -18.88
C PRO A 301 -22.15 27.75 -18.74
N GLU A 302 -23.03 26.76 -19.01
CA GLU A 302 -24.48 26.91 -18.88
C GLU A 302 -24.89 27.28 -17.46
N VAL A 303 -24.44 26.49 -16.49
CA VAL A 303 -24.75 26.68 -15.09
C VAL A 303 -24.13 27.96 -14.52
N ASN A 304 -22.83 28.21 -14.82
CA ASN A 304 -22.06 29.22 -14.11
C ASN A 304 -22.09 30.60 -14.78
N ARG A 305 -22.42 30.66 -16.07
CA ARG A 305 -22.33 31.91 -16.83
C ARG A 305 -23.60 32.32 -17.53
N TYR A 306 -24.30 31.37 -18.12
CA TYR A 306 -25.45 31.68 -18.96
C TYR A 306 -26.78 31.46 -18.22
N GLU A 307 -26.77 30.71 -17.13
CA GLU A 307 -27.94 30.36 -16.32
C GLU A 307 -29.01 29.60 -17.15
N THR A 308 -28.56 28.82 -18.14
CA THR A 308 -29.37 27.91 -18.96
C THR A 308 -29.52 26.54 -18.30
N ASN A 309 -30.35 25.68 -18.87
CA ASN A 309 -30.59 24.32 -18.36
C ASN A 309 -29.75 23.31 -19.15
N PRO A 310 -28.67 22.72 -18.55
CA PRO A 310 -27.73 21.85 -19.28
C PRO A 310 -28.31 20.49 -19.72
N THR A 311 -29.59 20.26 -19.51
CA THR A 311 -30.30 19.04 -19.94
C THR A 311 -31.40 19.34 -20.99
N GLU A 312 -31.53 20.61 -21.42
CA GLU A 312 -32.50 21.05 -22.41
C GLU A 312 -31.86 21.98 -23.43
N ALA A 313 -31.53 21.51 -24.59
CA ALA A 313 -30.80 22.20 -25.67
C ALA A 313 -31.40 23.56 -26.14
N ASP A 314 -32.60 23.91 -25.69
CA ASP A 314 -33.34 25.16 -25.99
C ASP A 314 -34.09 25.56 -24.73
N THR A 315 -33.43 26.30 -23.86
CA THR A 315 -33.90 26.63 -22.50
C THR A 315 -35.19 27.49 -22.52
N ASP A 316 -35.34 28.43 -23.45
CA ASP A 316 -36.49 29.34 -23.52
C ASP A 316 -37.58 28.87 -24.52
N GLY A 317 -37.32 27.86 -25.31
CA GLY A 317 -38.28 27.17 -26.18
C GLY A 317 -38.63 27.95 -27.46
N ASP A 318 -37.75 28.77 -27.96
CA ASP A 318 -38.01 29.59 -29.15
C ASP A 318 -37.63 28.91 -30.49
N GLY A 319 -36.92 27.76 -30.41
CA GLY A 319 -36.50 26.95 -31.55
C GLY A 319 -35.06 27.21 -31.99
N LEU A 320 -34.26 27.92 -31.17
CA LEU A 320 -32.80 27.98 -31.27
C LEU A 320 -32.19 27.19 -30.11
N ASP A 321 -31.10 26.49 -30.38
CA ASP A 321 -30.34 25.82 -29.34
C ASP A 321 -29.48 26.87 -28.61
N ASP A 322 -29.36 26.78 -27.27
CA ASP A 322 -28.65 27.74 -26.41
C ASP A 322 -27.20 27.96 -26.90
N GLY A 323 -26.49 26.87 -27.21
CA GLY A 323 -25.14 26.94 -27.78
C GLY A 323 -25.06 27.66 -29.10
N ARG A 324 -26.09 27.56 -29.91
CA ARG A 324 -26.16 28.32 -31.15
C ARG A 324 -26.42 29.79 -30.92
N GLU A 325 -27.28 30.13 -29.97
CA GLU A 325 -27.57 31.50 -29.55
C GLU A 325 -26.32 32.21 -29.03
N VAL A 326 -25.62 31.57 -28.09
CA VAL A 326 -24.42 32.11 -27.48
C VAL A 326 -23.25 32.22 -28.47
N ASN A 327 -22.97 31.15 -29.22
CA ASN A 327 -21.74 31.04 -29.98
C ASN A 327 -21.84 31.62 -31.41
N VAL A 328 -23.04 31.73 -31.98
CA VAL A 328 -23.24 32.05 -33.41
C VAL A 328 -24.08 33.31 -33.62
N ILE A 329 -25.21 33.43 -32.93
CA ILE A 329 -26.22 34.45 -33.20
C ILE A 329 -26.01 35.66 -32.32
N GLY A 330 -25.69 35.44 -31.01
CA GLY A 330 -25.49 36.47 -30.03
C GLY A 330 -26.80 36.94 -29.39
N THR A 331 -27.81 36.07 -29.30
CA THR A 331 -29.07 36.28 -28.58
C THR A 331 -28.96 35.83 -27.13
N ASP A 332 -29.97 36.06 -26.34
CA ASP A 332 -30.05 35.69 -24.92
C ASP A 332 -30.77 34.34 -24.78
N PRO A 333 -30.09 33.24 -24.44
CA PRO A 333 -30.67 31.89 -24.45
C PRO A 333 -31.72 31.67 -23.36
N ASN A 334 -31.98 32.63 -22.51
CA ASN A 334 -33.05 32.59 -21.52
C ASN A 334 -34.27 33.42 -21.91
N ARG A 335 -34.28 33.91 -23.16
CA ARG A 335 -35.27 34.89 -23.55
C ARG A 335 -35.61 34.80 -25.03
N GLY A 336 -36.59 34.02 -25.40
CA GLY A 336 -37.02 33.72 -26.76
C GLY A 336 -37.46 34.93 -27.65
N ASP A 337 -37.27 36.15 -27.21
CA ASP A 337 -37.44 37.41 -27.94
C ASP A 337 -36.46 38.42 -27.35
N THR A 338 -35.21 38.36 -27.82
CA THR A 338 -34.09 39.13 -27.26
C THR A 338 -34.27 40.62 -27.40
N ASP A 339 -34.80 41.12 -28.52
CA ASP A 339 -34.98 42.56 -28.80
C ASP A 339 -36.36 43.07 -28.32
N GLY A 340 -37.30 42.22 -28.00
CA GLY A 340 -38.61 42.56 -27.41
C GLY A 340 -39.63 43.11 -28.42
N ASP A 341 -39.51 42.71 -29.68
CA ASP A 341 -40.41 43.20 -30.76
C ASP A 341 -41.70 42.38 -30.92
N GLY A 342 -41.80 41.24 -30.22
CA GLY A 342 -42.92 40.30 -30.21
C GLY A 342 -42.80 39.15 -31.21
N ARG A 343 -41.62 38.94 -31.80
CA ARG A 343 -41.27 37.79 -32.60
C ARG A 343 -40.17 37.02 -31.86
N GLY A 344 -40.24 35.71 -31.89
CA GLY A 344 -39.18 34.90 -31.27
C GLY A 344 -37.94 34.89 -32.15
N ASP A 345 -36.75 34.82 -31.51
CA ASP A 345 -35.43 34.86 -32.17
C ASP A 345 -35.30 33.75 -33.20
N GLY A 346 -35.76 32.51 -32.85
CA GLY A 346 -35.80 31.37 -33.81
C GLY A 346 -36.65 31.63 -35.02
N ALA A 347 -37.80 32.27 -34.88
CA ALA A 347 -38.66 32.67 -36.02
C ALA A 347 -38.05 33.77 -36.86
N GLU A 348 -37.23 34.63 -36.28
CA GLU A 348 -36.50 35.68 -36.99
C GLU A 348 -35.34 35.13 -37.79
N VAL A 349 -34.57 34.24 -37.20
CA VAL A 349 -33.48 33.51 -37.87
C VAL A 349 -34.01 32.70 -39.05
N GLU A 350 -35.16 32.01 -38.88
CA GLU A 350 -35.82 31.30 -39.99
C GLU A 350 -36.30 32.23 -41.11
N ALA A 351 -36.81 33.43 -40.74
CA ALA A 351 -37.22 34.46 -41.66
C ALA A 351 -36.04 35.22 -42.34
N GLY A 352 -34.80 35.05 -41.81
CA GLY A 352 -33.63 35.81 -42.26
C GLY A 352 -33.62 37.26 -41.80
N THR A 353 -34.28 37.56 -40.68
CA THR A 353 -34.24 38.85 -39.99
C THR A 353 -33.24 38.84 -38.82
N ASP A 354 -32.86 39.96 -38.28
CA ASP A 354 -31.89 40.09 -37.22
C ASP A 354 -32.60 40.02 -35.86
N PRO A 355 -32.41 38.98 -35.04
CA PRO A 355 -33.09 38.81 -33.76
C PRO A 355 -32.61 39.76 -32.66
N ASN A 356 -31.58 40.54 -32.93
CA ASN A 356 -31.08 41.58 -32.04
C ASN A 356 -31.52 42.99 -32.40
N ALA A 357 -32.42 43.18 -33.40
CA ALA A 357 -32.80 44.47 -33.91
C ALA A 357 -34.30 44.63 -34.12
N ALA A 358 -35.02 45.20 -33.18
CA ALA A 358 -36.47 45.45 -33.26
C ALA A 358 -36.86 46.18 -34.58
N PRO A 359 -37.94 45.80 -35.27
CA PRO A 359 -38.39 46.43 -36.49
C PRO A 359 -38.66 47.90 -36.29
N GLY A 360 -37.78 48.75 -36.70
CA GLY A 360 -37.84 50.20 -36.55
C GLY A 360 -36.56 50.86 -36.04
N ALA A 361 -35.63 50.10 -35.53
CA ALA A 361 -34.24 50.53 -35.45
C ALA A 361 -33.63 50.57 -36.86
N VAL A 362 -34.02 51.54 -37.64
CA VAL A 362 -33.36 51.85 -38.93
C VAL A 362 -31.94 52.23 -38.53
N VAL A 363 -31.02 51.27 -38.59
CA VAL A 363 -29.62 51.60 -38.87
C VAL A 363 -29.72 52.35 -40.18
N GLY A 364 -29.59 53.68 -40.10
CA GLY A 364 -29.82 54.53 -41.22
C GLY A 364 -29.24 53.90 -42.47
N SER A 365 -30.11 53.55 -43.43
CA SER A 365 -29.72 53.22 -44.75
C SER A 365 -28.82 54.35 -45.21
N LEU A 366 -27.53 54.15 -45.18
CA LEU A 366 -26.62 54.91 -46.01
C LEU A 366 -27.10 54.64 -47.42
N GLU A 367 -28.08 55.47 -47.88
CA GLU A 367 -28.28 55.62 -49.33
C GLU A 367 -26.96 56.14 -49.89
N LEU A 368 -26.11 55.21 -50.23
CA LEU A 368 -24.96 55.45 -51.06
C LEU A 368 -25.51 55.84 -52.41
N GLY A 369 -25.78 57.12 -52.59
CA GLY A 369 -26.01 57.70 -53.91
C GLY A 369 -24.95 57.17 -54.87
N GLY A 370 -25.29 57.05 -56.14
CA GLY A 370 -24.64 56.32 -57.25
C GLY A 370 -23.12 56.33 -57.39
N GLU A 371 -22.36 56.88 -56.44
CA GLU A 371 -20.90 56.84 -56.39
C GLU A 371 -20.33 56.04 -55.16
N GLY A 372 -21.19 55.57 -54.23
CA GLY A 372 -20.75 54.87 -53.00
C GLY A 372 -20.16 53.48 -53.26
N TRP A 373 -20.51 52.82 -54.33
CA TRP A 373 -19.96 51.52 -54.70
C TRP A 373 -18.45 51.59 -55.02
N LEU A 374 -17.93 52.74 -55.45
CA LEU A 374 -16.49 52.96 -55.64
C LEU A 374 -15.73 53.01 -54.31
N LEU A 375 -16.32 53.50 -53.24
CA LEU A 375 -15.74 53.45 -51.90
C LEU A 375 -15.71 52.03 -51.32
N VAL A 376 -16.77 51.26 -51.55
CA VAL A 376 -16.80 49.85 -51.11
C VAL A 376 -15.75 49.03 -51.87
N LEU A 377 -15.60 49.26 -53.18
CA LEU A 377 -14.54 48.64 -53.97
C LEU A 377 -13.13 49.09 -53.53
N ALA A 378 -12.98 50.36 -53.18
CA ALA A 378 -11.70 50.85 -52.65
C ALA A 378 -11.33 50.26 -51.28
N VAL A 379 -12.30 50.13 -50.39
CA VAL A 379 -12.10 49.48 -49.07
C VAL A 379 -11.81 47.96 -49.25
N ALA A 380 -12.55 47.29 -50.14
CA ALA A 380 -12.30 45.89 -50.48
C ALA A 380 -10.91 45.72 -51.11
N ALA A 381 -10.49 46.61 -52.01
CA ALA A 381 -9.16 46.57 -52.62
C ALA A 381 -8.04 46.81 -51.58
N ILE A 382 -8.25 47.71 -50.61
CA ILE A 382 -7.33 47.95 -49.49
C ILE A 382 -7.28 46.74 -48.58
N ALA A 383 -8.40 46.09 -48.26
CA ALA A 383 -8.48 44.90 -47.46
C ALA A 383 -7.73 43.72 -48.12
N VAL A 384 -7.92 43.53 -49.46
CA VAL A 384 -7.19 42.53 -50.24
C VAL A 384 -5.70 42.85 -50.27
N ALA A 385 -5.32 44.13 -50.44
CA ALA A 385 -3.94 44.57 -50.42
C ALA A 385 -3.26 44.32 -49.06
N LEU A 386 -3.97 44.59 -47.93
CA LEU A 386 -3.51 44.27 -46.60
C LEU A 386 -3.41 42.77 -46.35
N LEU A 387 -4.34 42.00 -46.88
CA LEU A 387 -4.32 40.53 -46.81
C LEU A 387 -3.14 39.94 -47.57
N VAL A 388 -2.84 40.49 -48.79
CA VAL A 388 -1.67 40.09 -49.58
C VAL A 388 -0.35 40.50 -48.89
N VAL A 389 -0.32 41.67 -48.25
CA VAL A 389 0.83 42.11 -47.44
C VAL A 389 0.98 41.23 -46.19
N GLY A 390 -0.12 40.94 -45.52
CA GLY A 390 -0.15 40.04 -44.35
C GLY A 390 0.33 38.63 -44.69
N VAL A 391 -0.09 38.09 -45.81
CA VAL A 391 0.39 36.78 -46.29
C VAL A 391 1.87 36.83 -46.65
N ARG A 392 2.38 37.91 -47.27
CA ARG A 392 3.82 38.05 -47.54
C ARG A 392 4.68 38.23 -46.30
N VAL A 393 4.20 38.94 -45.30
CA VAL A 393 4.90 39.06 -43.98
C VAL A 393 4.91 37.72 -43.26
N ARG A 394 3.82 36.98 -43.32
CA ARG A 394 3.72 35.65 -42.71
C ARG A 394 4.63 34.62 -43.42
N ASP A 395 4.83 34.76 -44.72
CA ASP A 395 5.73 33.89 -45.50
C ASP A 395 7.22 34.20 -45.25
N SER A 396 7.55 35.49 -44.93
CA SER A 396 8.90 35.88 -44.50
C SER A 396 9.25 35.37 -43.11
N ASP A 397 8.30 35.40 -42.17
CA ASP A 397 8.50 34.88 -40.83
C ASP A 397 8.60 33.34 -40.80
N ALA A 398 7.86 32.66 -41.65
CA ALA A 398 7.95 31.20 -41.81
C ALA A 398 9.32 30.77 -42.38
N ARG A 399 9.87 31.55 -43.34
CA ARG A 399 11.22 31.28 -43.88
C ARG A 399 12.34 31.56 -42.90
N ALA A 400 12.18 32.57 -42.04
CA ALA A 400 13.13 32.89 -40.98
C ALA A 400 13.15 31.79 -39.90
N ARG A 401 12.00 31.23 -39.56
CA ARG A 401 11.90 30.11 -38.56
C ARG A 401 12.43 28.78 -39.11
N LEU A 402 12.29 28.55 -40.44
CA LEU A 402 12.83 27.34 -41.10
C LEU A 402 14.38 27.40 -41.21
N SER A 403 14.98 28.59 -41.35
CA SER A 403 16.43 28.74 -41.38
C SER A 403 17.05 28.53 -39.97
N ASP A 404 16.34 28.93 -38.93
CA ASP A 404 16.80 28.76 -37.54
C ASP A 404 16.70 27.29 -37.07
N VAL A 405 15.68 26.55 -37.53
CA VAL A 405 15.55 25.10 -37.28
C VAL A 405 16.63 24.31 -38.03
N ARG A 406 17.00 24.76 -39.27
CA ARG A 406 18.08 24.12 -40.03
C ARG A 406 19.46 24.39 -39.46
N ALA A 407 19.69 25.55 -38.87
CA ALA A 407 20.95 25.86 -38.19
C ALA A 407 21.15 25.04 -36.92
N ARG A 408 20.05 24.78 -36.16
CA ARG A 408 20.11 23.93 -34.95
C ARG A 408 20.22 22.43 -35.25
N ALA A 409 19.78 21.97 -36.44
CA ALA A 409 19.92 20.57 -36.84
C ALA A 409 21.32 20.23 -37.38
N ALA A 410 22.09 21.22 -37.82
CA ALA A 410 23.46 21.02 -38.29
C ALA A 410 24.52 20.95 -37.19
N ASP A 411 24.18 21.45 -35.98
CA ASP A 411 25.12 21.47 -34.83
C ASP A 411 25.05 20.20 -33.96
N HIS A 412 24.24 19.21 -34.37
CA HIS A 412 24.02 17.97 -33.57
C HIS A 412 24.57 16.70 -34.25
N VAL A 413 25.34 16.79 -35.33
CA VAL A 413 25.83 15.62 -36.08
C VAL A 413 27.38 15.48 -36.12
N ASP A 414 28.13 16.37 -35.53
CA ASP A 414 29.62 16.19 -35.43
C ASP A 414 30.08 16.27 -34.01
N GLY A 415 30.34 15.10 -33.39
CA GLY A 415 30.89 15.00 -32.05
C GLY A 415 31.02 13.58 -31.55
N ARG A 416 31.57 12.69 -32.38
CA ARG A 416 32.02 11.38 -31.93
C ARG A 416 33.54 11.36 -31.91
N GLY A 417 34.14 11.13 -30.76
CA GLY A 417 35.57 10.89 -30.66
C GLY A 417 36.16 11.08 -29.28
N ASP A 418 36.27 9.96 -28.60
CA ASP A 418 37.41 9.52 -27.77
C ASP A 418 38.00 10.40 -26.67
N GLY A 419 38.12 9.78 -25.52
CA GLY A 419 39.36 9.83 -24.74
C GLY A 419 39.27 10.30 -23.30
N ALA A 420 39.17 9.34 -22.42
CA ALA A 420 40.00 9.11 -21.24
C ALA A 420 40.45 10.28 -20.34
N SER A 421 40.24 9.96 -19.08
CA SER A 421 41.18 10.20 -17.95
C SER A 421 41.06 11.48 -17.14
N ALA A 422 40.69 11.20 -15.92
CA ALA A 422 41.45 11.45 -14.69
C ALA A 422 41.51 12.87 -14.11
N ASP A 423 41.23 12.80 -12.86
CA ASP A 423 41.88 13.51 -11.74
C ASP A 423 41.35 14.87 -11.30
N ALA A 424 40.83 14.73 -10.14
CA ALA A 424 41.36 15.28 -8.87
C ALA A 424 41.07 16.75 -8.53
N VAL A 425 40.43 16.82 -7.38
CA VAL A 425 40.94 17.56 -6.21
C VAL A 425 40.63 19.06 -6.08
N GLN A 426 39.89 19.24 -5.00
CA GLN A 426 40.12 20.22 -3.91
C GLN A 426 39.52 21.62 -3.99
N THR A 427 38.76 21.80 -2.98
CA THR A 427 38.92 22.68 -1.80
C THR A 427 38.36 24.08 -1.85
N GLY A 428 37.72 24.36 -0.78
CA GLY A 428 37.72 25.61 -0.03
C GLY A 428 36.48 26.44 -0.21
N GLY A 429 35.74 26.77 0.78
CA GLY A 429 36.03 27.15 2.11
C GLY A 429 35.38 28.49 2.41
N GLY A 430 34.79 28.56 3.56
CA GLY A 430 34.54 29.81 4.26
C GLY A 430 33.17 30.44 4.00
N GLY A 431 32.29 30.54 4.92
CA GLY A 431 32.42 31.14 6.25
C GLY A 431 31.56 32.38 6.29
N GLY A 432 30.74 32.50 7.29
CA GLY A 432 30.11 33.78 7.58
C GLY A 432 28.82 33.69 8.38
N ALA A 433 28.98 33.62 9.68
CA ALA A 433 27.90 33.83 10.66
C ALA A 433 27.62 35.33 10.84
N ALA A 434 26.36 35.68 11.09
CA ALA A 434 25.90 36.82 11.90
C ALA A 434 24.37 36.68 12.06
N ARG A 435 23.78 36.33 13.18
CA ARG A 435 23.59 37.02 14.44
C ARG A 435 22.92 38.42 14.32
N ALA A 436 21.67 38.48 14.70
CA ALA A 436 21.00 39.54 15.48
C ALA A 436 19.55 39.09 15.68
N GLN A 437 19.06 38.69 16.80
CA GLN A 437 18.63 39.38 18.03
C GLN A 437 17.57 40.47 17.83
N SER A 438 16.41 40.11 18.37
CA SER A 438 15.60 40.88 19.33
C SER A 438 14.64 41.96 18.81
N ALA A 439 13.38 41.75 19.04
CA ALA A 439 12.51 42.55 19.93
C ALA A 439 11.05 42.13 19.68
N ALA A 440 10.40 41.50 20.61
CA ALA A 440 9.51 42.03 21.62
C ALA A 440 8.23 42.73 21.14
N ASN A 441 7.13 42.05 21.49
CA ASN A 441 5.85 42.63 21.96
C ASN A 441 5.00 43.46 21.01
N SER A 442 3.89 42.87 20.61
CA SER A 442 2.54 43.42 20.93
C SER A 442 1.46 42.50 20.35
N SER A 443 0.62 41.96 21.21
CA SER A 443 -0.71 41.50 20.82
C SER A 443 -1.51 42.70 20.25
N PRO A 444 -2.36 42.48 19.25
CA PRO A 444 -3.76 42.47 19.57
C PRO A 444 -4.53 41.27 18.95
N ALA A 445 -5.59 40.91 19.64
CA ALA A 445 -6.67 40.05 19.18
C ALA A 445 -7.28 40.60 17.90
N ASP A 446 -7.39 39.78 16.88
CA ASP A 446 -8.58 39.75 16.03
C ASP A 446 -8.57 38.46 15.23
N GLY A 447 -9.61 37.63 15.39
CA GLY A 447 -9.81 36.39 14.68
C GLY A 447 -10.12 36.68 13.21
N SER A 448 -9.22 36.25 12.36
CA SER A 448 -9.47 36.18 10.91
C SER A 448 -9.21 34.75 10.46
N PRO A 449 -10.11 34.09 9.72
CA PRO A 449 -9.99 32.67 9.34
C PRO A 449 -8.78 32.35 8.45
N ALA A 450 -8.09 33.35 7.93
CA ALA A 450 -6.91 33.18 7.08
C ALA A 450 -5.58 32.84 7.82
N ALA A 451 -5.57 32.79 9.15
CA ALA A 451 -4.35 32.51 9.93
C ALA A 451 -4.26 31.04 10.42
N GLU A 452 -5.32 30.25 10.28
CA GLU A 452 -5.37 28.84 10.69
C GLU A 452 -4.78 27.90 9.64
N GLU A 453 -4.81 28.27 8.38
CA GLU A 453 -4.34 27.48 7.24
C GLU A 453 -2.80 27.37 7.12
N LEU A 454 -2.04 28.04 7.96
CA LEU A 454 -0.57 28.08 7.98
C LEU A 454 0.07 27.35 9.18
N LEU A 455 -0.73 26.73 10.04
CA LEU A 455 -0.21 25.97 11.18
C LEU A 455 -0.03 24.50 10.77
N ASP A 456 1.13 23.92 11.11
CA ASP A 456 1.31 22.48 10.97
C ASP A 456 0.30 21.71 11.84
N ASP A 457 0.01 20.47 11.45
CA ASP A 457 -1.01 19.64 12.07
C ASP A 457 -0.81 19.45 13.58
N GLU A 458 0.43 19.32 14.03
CA GLU A 458 0.78 19.14 15.43
C GLU A 458 0.52 20.40 16.24
N THR A 459 0.92 21.55 15.73
CA THR A 459 0.66 22.87 16.35
C THR A 459 -0.83 23.12 16.47
N ARG A 460 -1.64 22.70 15.49
CA ARG A 460 -3.10 22.84 15.51
C ARG A 460 -3.72 21.99 16.63
N VAL A 461 -3.29 20.73 16.76
CA VAL A 461 -3.74 19.85 17.86
C VAL A 461 -3.32 20.40 19.22
N LEU A 462 -2.06 20.81 19.36
CA LEU A 462 -1.53 21.35 20.62
C LEU A 462 -2.28 22.60 21.06
N ARG A 463 -2.60 23.49 20.13
CA ARG A 463 -3.40 24.69 20.40
C ARG A 463 -4.81 24.33 20.88
N LEU A 464 -5.44 23.34 20.21
CA LEU A 464 -6.76 22.88 20.59
C LEU A 464 -6.77 22.27 22.01
N LEU A 465 -5.72 21.53 22.39
CA LEU A 465 -5.54 21.02 23.74
C LEU A 465 -5.37 22.16 24.74
N ASP A 466 -4.53 23.15 24.46
CA ASP A 466 -4.28 24.29 25.34
C ASP A 466 -5.54 25.12 25.59
N ASP A 467 -6.35 25.36 24.57
CA ASP A 467 -7.63 26.09 24.66
C ASP A 467 -8.68 25.32 25.49
N ASN A 468 -8.49 24.00 25.66
CA ASN A 468 -9.40 23.12 26.41
C ASN A 468 -8.78 22.57 27.73
N GLY A 469 -7.79 23.24 28.28
CA GLY A 469 -7.20 22.89 29.58
C GLY A 469 -6.22 21.74 29.54
N GLY A 470 -5.60 21.46 28.40
CA GLY A 470 -4.52 20.50 28.19
C GLY A 470 -5.00 19.07 27.98
N GLN A 471 -6.31 18.81 27.87
CA GLN A 471 -6.85 17.47 27.62
C GLN A 471 -8.19 17.52 26.88
N LEU A 472 -8.37 16.60 25.92
CA LEU A 472 -9.56 16.46 25.11
C LEU A 472 -9.83 15.01 24.73
N ARG A 473 -11.09 14.63 24.54
CA ARG A 473 -11.42 13.34 23.92
C ARG A 473 -11.08 13.38 22.44
N GLN A 474 -10.67 12.25 21.89
CA GLN A 474 -10.30 12.14 20.48
C GLN A 474 -11.42 12.61 19.53
N SER A 475 -12.70 12.30 19.83
CA SER A 475 -13.85 12.78 19.08
C SER A 475 -13.96 14.32 19.05
N LYS A 476 -13.53 15.00 20.12
CA LYS A 476 -13.51 16.47 20.19
C LYS A 476 -12.33 17.09 19.44
N VAL A 477 -11.23 16.33 19.27
CA VAL A 477 -10.15 16.75 18.38
C VAL A 477 -10.60 16.67 16.92
N VAL A 478 -11.34 15.62 16.54
CA VAL A 478 -11.97 15.52 15.21
C VAL A 478 -12.90 16.71 14.95
N GLU A 479 -13.81 17.01 15.89
CA GLU A 479 -14.76 18.12 15.77
C GLU A 479 -14.06 19.49 15.69
N GLY A 480 -12.98 19.68 16.45
CA GLY A 480 -12.28 20.98 16.53
C GLY A 480 -11.26 21.21 15.41
N THR A 481 -10.79 20.18 14.75
CA THR A 481 -9.86 20.28 13.61
C THR A 481 -10.56 20.21 12.26
N GLU A 482 -11.79 19.72 12.23
CA GLU A 482 -12.53 19.39 10.98
C GLU A 482 -11.83 18.34 10.11
N TRP A 483 -10.92 17.56 10.67
CA TRP A 483 -10.23 16.48 9.98
C TRP A 483 -11.02 15.17 10.06
N SER A 484 -10.75 14.28 9.13
CA SER A 484 -11.26 12.91 9.20
C SER A 484 -10.76 12.18 10.46
N LYS A 485 -11.52 11.21 10.94
CA LYS A 485 -11.13 10.40 12.12
C LYS A 485 -9.78 9.72 11.94
N SER A 486 -9.50 9.22 10.72
CA SER A 486 -8.24 8.58 10.36
C SER A 486 -7.06 9.54 10.41
N LYS A 487 -7.20 10.76 9.84
CA LYS A 487 -6.15 11.79 9.94
C LYS A 487 -5.85 12.15 11.38
N VAL A 488 -6.89 12.38 12.19
CA VAL A 488 -6.73 12.66 13.63
C VAL A 488 -6.03 11.50 14.34
N SER A 489 -6.43 10.25 14.08
CA SER A 489 -5.81 9.08 14.71
C SER A 489 -4.32 8.97 14.37
N ARG A 490 -3.95 9.17 13.11
CA ARG A 490 -2.56 9.12 12.62
C ARG A 490 -1.69 10.23 13.24
N VAL A 491 -2.17 11.46 13.22
CA VAL A 491 -1.46 12.60 13.82
C VAL A 491 -1.28 12.39 15.32
N LEU A 492 -2.33 11.98 16.04
CA LEU A 492 -2.27 11.74 17.48
C LEU A 492 -1.40 10.54 17.85
N SER A 493 -1.33 9.49 17.04
CA SER A 493 -0.41 8.37 17.27
C SER A 493 1.04 8.80 17.12
N ARG A 494 1.38 9.51 16.03
CA ARG A 494 2.72 10.08 15.85
C ARG A 494 3.11 11.01 16.99
N MET A 495 2.24 11.93 17.38
CA MET A 495 2.49 12.84 18.50
C MET A 495 2.65 12.11 19.86
N ALA A 496 1.95 10.98 20.03
CA ALA A 496 2.10 10.13 21.24
C ALA A 496 3.45 9.40 21.21
N ASP A 497 3.87 8.87 20.08
CA ASP A 497 5.17 8.22 19.89
C ASP A 497 6.34 9.18 20.08
N GLU A 498 6.15 10.46 19.69
CA GLU A 498 7.11 11.54 19.93
C GLU A 498 7.06 12.11 21.36
N GLY A 499 6.10 11.67 22.18
CA GLY A 499 5.93 12.10 23.56
C GLY A 499 5.39 13.53 23.72
N THR A 500 4.87 14.14 22.65
CA THR A 500 4.28 15.50 22.67
C THR A 500 2.86 15.51 23.23
N VAL A 501 2.15 14.37 23.14
CA VAL A 501 0.86 14.12 23.81
C VAL A 501 0.84 12.74 24.47
N ALA A 502 -0.07 12.53 25.41
CA ALA A 502 -0.37 11.23 26.00
C ALA A 502 -1.74 10.75 25.51
N LYS A 503 -1.85 9.52 25.02
CA LYS A 503 -3.09 8.88 24.59
C LYS A 503 -3.53 7.88 25.66
N ILE A 504 -4.62 8.19 26.37
CA ILE A 504 -5.15 7.41 27.49
C ILE A 504 -6.44 6.72 27.04
N ASN A 505 -6.45 5.40 27.08
CA ASN A 505 -7.63 4.61 26.70
C ASN A 505 -8.69 4.64 27.78
N LEU A 506 -9.88 5.13 27.45
CA LEU A 506 -11.06 5.16 28.35
C LEU A 506 -12.13 4.12 27.96
N GLY A 507 -11.74 3.06 27.27
CA GLY A 507 -12.62 1.99 26.80
C GLY A 507 -13.04 2.19 25.33
N ARG A 508 -14.16 2.85 25.08
CA ARG A 508 -14.64 3.08 23.69
C ARG A 508 -14.08 4.35 23.02
N GLU A 509 -13.25 5.10 23.71
CA GLU A 509 -12.74 6.38 23.25
C GLU A 509 -11.42 6.72 23.96
N ASN A 510 -10.52 7.41 23.27
CA ASN A 510 -9.26 7.87 23.84
C ASN A 510 -9.38 9.30 24.39
N LEU A 511 -8.71 9.55 25.52
CA LEU A 511 -8.42 10.89 26.01
C LEU A 511 -7.02 11.27 25.56
N ILE A 512 -6.90 12.42 24.91
CA ILE A 512 -5.63 13.02 24.50
C ILE A 512 -5.29 14.10 25.49
N ALA A 513 -4.08 14.05 26.03
CA ALA A 513 -3.65 15.01 27.05
C ALA A 513 -2.22 15.49 26.79
N ARG A 514 -1.91 16.69 27.21
CA ARG A 514 -0.52 17.13 27.37
C ARG A 514 0.16 16.25 28.44
N PRO A 515 1.44 15.86 28.29
CA PRO A 515 2.13 15.02 29.27
C PRO A 515 2.05 15.55 30.71
N GLU A 516 2.11 16.87 30.86
CA GLU A 516 1.97 17.55 32.16
C GLU A 516 0.53 17.54 32.73
N SER A 517 -0.47 17.32 31.87
CA SER A 517 -1.89 17.31 32.23
C SER A 517 -2.44 15.91 32.49
N VAL A 518 -1.61 14.86 32.41
CA VAL A 518 -2.02 13.48 32.67
C VAL A 518 -2.27 13.31 34.18
N PRO A 519 -3.47 12.82 34.59
CA PRO A 519 -3.77 12.55 36.01
C PRO A 519 -2.81 11.52 36.59
N GLU A 520 -2.36 11.68 37.84
CA GLU A 520 -1.39 10.80 38.50
C GLU A 520 -1.78 9.30 38.49
N HIS A 521 -3.08 9.01 38.54
CA HIS A 521 -3.59 7.63 38.53
C HIS A 521 -3.67 7.00 37.11
N ALA A 522 -3.39 7.77 36.08
CA ALA A 522 -3.34 7.33 34.69
C ALA A 522 -1.91 7.25 34.12
N ARG A 523 -0.89 7.51 34.95
CA ARG A 523 0.52 7.35 34.58
C ARG A 523 0.93 5.89 34.74
N SER A 524 1.64 5.36 33.74
CA SER A 524 2.20 4.01 33.81
C SER A 524 3.26 3.94 34.94
N PRO A 525 3.31 2.86 35.73
CA PRO A 525 4.35 2.71 36.75
C PRO A 525 5.77 2.53 36.22
N PHE A 526 5.96 2.59 34.88
CA PHE A 526 7.24 2.43 34.19
C PHE A 526 7.82 3.76 33.63
N ASP A 527 7.17 4.90 33.88
CA ASP A 527 7.63 6.22 33.36
C ASP A 527 8.63 6.94 34.32
N GLU A 528 9.14 6.29 35.34
CA GLU A 528 10.21 6.80 36.21
C GLU A 528 11.51 6.00 36.00
N SER A 529 12.31 6.36 34.99
CA SER A 529 13.75 6.02 35.03
C SER A 529 14.55 6.97 34.14
#